data_7917233388317a2ce1d6fab6288d383d
#
_entry.id   7917233388317a2ce1d6fab6288d383d
#
_cell.length_a   1.000
_cell.length_b   1.000
_cell.length_c   1.000
_cell.angle_alpha   90.00
_cell.angle_beta   90.00
_cell.angle_gamma   90.00
#
_symmetry.space_group_name_H-M   'P 1'
#
loop_
_entity.id
_entity.type
_entity.pdbx_description
1 polymer ?
#
loop_
_entity_poly.entity_id
_entity_poly.type
_entity_poly.pdbx_seq_one_letter_code
_entity_poly.pdbx_strand_id
1 'polypeptide(L)'
;GLGEGVANIGAHFLASAPDEVPMSVTFDADLKSGYTKSQAQEEVLSKVKEYVSNLVLNAADTLTVRLSNIGSIILSADAITDYTPSSLMINGSTDNVTVNVMQVPIVREVIIND
;
A
#
# COMPACT_ATOMS: atom_id res chain seq x y z
N GLY A 1 -18.26 1.75 -16.42
CA GLY A 1 -18.52 1.41 -16.14
C GLY A 1 -18.76 1.17 -16.38
N LEU A 2 -18.32 1.38 -16.75
CA LEU A 2 -18.70 1.20 -16.76
C LEU A 2 -18.95 0.73 -16.79
N GLY A 3 -18.64 1.39 -16.81
CA GLY A 3 -18.88 1.00 -16.61
C GLY A 3 -19.17 0.77 -16.55
N GLU A 4 -19.04 1.03 -16.54
CA GLU A 4 -19.41 0.98 -16.36
C GLU A 4 -19.87 0.71 -16.11
N GLY A 5 -19.82 1.48 -16.56
CA GLY A 5 -20.29 1.40 -16.21
C GLY A 5 -20.74 1.63 -16.05
N VAL A 6 -20.75 2.06 -16.28
CA VAL A 6 -21.29 2.26 -16.11
C VAL A 6 -21.73 2.44 -16.07
N ALA A 7 -21.64 3.28 -15.91
CA ALA A 7 -22.06 3.43 -15.85
C ALA A 7 -22.45 3.55 -15.82
N ASN A 8 -22.75 4.37 -16.05
CA ASN A 8 -23.32 4.55 -16.10
C ASN A 8 -23.73 4.80 -15.83
N ILE A 9 -23.12 5.47 -15.45
CA ILE A 9 -23.46 5.60 -15.35
C ILE A 9 -23.66 5.89 -15.31
N GLY A 10 -23.64 6.82 -15.28
CA GLY A 10 -23.80 6.94 -15.28
C GLY A 10 -23.59 7.26 -15.34
N ALA A 11 -23.60 7.93 -15.39
CA ALA A 11 -23.44 7.96 -15.49
C ALA A 11 -23.13 8.13 -15.71
N HIS A 12 -22.70 8.64 -15.65
CA HIS A 12 -22.53 8.50 -15.85
C HIS A 12 -22.20 8.55 -15.94
N PHE A 13 -22.23 9.13 -15.79
CA PHE A 13 -21.95 9.26 -15.76
C PHE A 13 -21.32 9.31 -16.09
N LEU A 14 -21.47 9.88 -16.59
CA LEU A 14 -20.23 9.74 -16.73
C LEU A 14 -19.20 10.06 -15.79
N ALA A 15 -18.93 9.41 -14.87
CA ALA A 15 -17.93 9.75 -13.91
C ALA A 15 -16.57 9.35 -14.43
N SER A 16 -15.57 10.20 -14.27
CA SER A 16 -14.19 9.81 -14.56
C SER A 16 -13.70 8.88 -13.47
N ALA A 17 -12.92 7.87 -13.84
CA ALA A 17 -12.28 7.01 -12.87
C ALA A 17 -11.26 7.82 -12.04
N PRO A 18 -11.11 7.55 -10.74
CA PRO A 18 -10.09 8.24 -9.95
C PRO A 18 -8.70 7.90 -10.47
N ASP A 19 -7.78 8.85 -10.33
CA ASP A 19 -6.39 8.64 -10.69
C ASP A 19 -5.74 7.64 -9.74
N GLU A 20 -5.06 6.66 -10.30
CA GLU A 20 -4.31 5.70 -9.49
C GLU A 20 -2.96 6.30 -9.10
N VAL A 21 -2.60 6.13 -7.83
CA VAL A 21 -1.28 6.51 -7.32
C VAL A 21 -0.56 5.21 -6.96
N PRO A 22 0.29 4.69 -7.84
CA PRO A 22 0.98 3.43 -7.57
C PRO A 22 2.04 3.62 -6.49
N MET A 23 2.13 2.64 -5.58
CA MET A 23 3.11 2.67 -4.51
C MET A 23 3.92 1.39 -4.52
N SER A 24 5.23 1.55 -4.40
CA SER A 24 6.17 0.45 -4.26
C SER A 24 6.87 0.62 -2.91
N VAL A 25 6.74 -0.39 -2.04
CA VAL A 25 7.31 -0.35 -0.69
C VAL A 25 8.59 -1.17 -0.68
N THR A 26 9.68 -0.57 -0.22
CA THR A 26 10.98 -1.25 -0.14
C THR A 26 11.55 -1.07 1.27
N PHE A 27 12.23 -2.08 1.76
CA PHE A 27 12.88 -2.02 3.07
C PHE A 27 13.86 -3.17 3.22
N ASP A 28 14.77 -3.04 4.21
CA ASP A 28 15.67 -4.11 4.62
C ASP A 28 15.05 -4.85 5.80
N ALA A 29 15.09 -6.18 5.79
CA ALA A 29 14.50 -6.96 6.86
C ALA A 29 15.25 -8.26 7.08
N ASP A 30 15.14 -8.77 8.30
CA ASP A 30 15.62 -10.10 8.66
C ASP A 30 14.45 -11.07 8.61
N LEU A 31 14.62 -12.17 7.89
CA LEU A 31 13.57 -13.17 7.74
C LEU A 31 13.63 -14.18 8.88
N LYS A 32 12.46 -14.63 9.31
CA LYS A 32 12.36 -15.70 10.27
C LYS A 32 12.78 -17.02 9.62
N SER A 33 13.43 -17.87 10.41
CA SER A 33 13.88 -19.18 9.93
C SER A 33 12.71 -19.97 9.36
N GLY A 34 12.90 -20.55 8.18
CA GLY A 34 11.87 -21.32 7.49
C GLY A 34 11.03 -20.54 6.49
N TYR A 35 11.24 -19.23 6.40
CA TYR A 35 10.51 -18.38 5.46
C TYR A 35 11.43 -17.88 4.35
N THR A 36 10.87 -17.74 3.15
CA THR A 36 11.58 -17.17 2.02
C THR A 36 11.25 -15.69 1.89
N LYS A 37 12.09 -14.97 1.14
CA LYS A 37 11.84 -13.55 0.84
C LYS A 37 10.49 -13.38 0.14
N SER A 38 10.17 -14.25 -0.82
CA SER A 38 8.89 -14.19 -1.53
C SER A 38 7.71 -14.33 -0.59
N GLN A 39 7.78 -15.26 0.37
CA GLN A 39 6.70 -15.44 1.35
C GLN A 39 6.52 -14.20 2.21
N ALA A 40 7.63 -13.61 2.67
CA ALA A 40 7.58 -12.41 3.48
C ALA A 40 7.02 -11.22 2.69
N GLN A 41 7.43 -11.05 1.45
CA GLN A 41 6.94 -9.97 0.60
C GLN A 41 5.45 -10.09 0.36
N GLU A 42 4.95 -11.30 0.08
CA GLU A 42 3.53 -11.53 -0.14
C GLU A 42 2.71 -11.26 1.12
N GLU A 43 3.20 -11.68 2.27
CA GLU A 43 2.51 -11.44 3.53
C GLU A 43 2.40 -9.95 3.83
N VAL A 44 3.50 -9.21 3.69
CA VAL A 44 3.51 -7.77 3.94
C VAL A 44 2.63 -7.06 2.90
N LEU A 45 2.71 -7.47 1.64
CA LEU A 45 1.90 -6.87 0.58
C LEU A 45 0.41 -6.98 0.89
N SER A 46 -0.03 -8.16 1.31
CA SER A 46 -1.44 -8.40 1.66
C SER A 46 -1.87 -7.50 2.82
N LYS A 47 -1.05 -7.39 3.86
CA LYS A 47 -1.36 -6.57 5.03
C LYS A 47 -1.37 -5.08 4.71
N VAL A 48 -0.44 -4.62 3.88
CA VAL A 48 -0.38 -3.21 3.48
C VAL A 48 -1.58 -2.87 2.59
N LYS A 49 -1.96 -3.76 1.70
CA LYS A 49 -3.17 -3.56 0.88
C LYS A 49 -4.41 -3.39 1.74
N GLU A 50 -4.54 -4.21 2.79
CA GLU A 50 -5.67 -4.12 3.71
C GLU A 50 -5.66 -2.79 4.46
N TYR A 51 -4.50 -2.37 4.94
CA TYR A 51 -4.35 -1.09 5.62
C TYR A 51 -4.77 0.07 4.71
N VAL A 52 -4.27 0.09 3.47
CA VAL A 52 -4.60 1.15 2.52
C VAL A 52 -6.08 1.13 2.15
N SER A 53 -6.68 -0.06 1.98
CA SER A 53 -8.12 -0.18 1.72
C SER A 53 -8.94 0.43 2.84
N ASN A 54 -8.55 0.19 4.09
CA ASN A 54 -9.26 0.76 5.24
C ASN A 54 -9.12 2.28 5.28
N LEU A 55 -7.95 2.82 4.90
CA LEU A 55 -7.78 4.26 4.80
C LEU A 55 -8.72 4.86 3.76
N VAL A 56 -8.82 4.21 2.60
CA VAL A 56 -9.70 4.70 1.53
C VAL A 56 -11.17 4.68 1.96
N LEU A 57 -11.58 3.61 2.63
CA LEU A 57 -12.97 3.49 3.08
C LEU A 57 -13.35 4.54 4.11
N ASN A 58 -12.40 5.01 4.90
CA ASN A 58 -12.65 5.96 5.98
C ASN A 58 -12.24 7.39 5.66
N ALA A 59 -11.75 7.64 4.45
CA ALA A 59 -11.28 8.97 4.08
C ALA A 59 -12.45 9.90 3.78
N ALA A 60 -12.38 11.13 4.30
CA ALA A 60 -13.37 12.16 4.00
C ALA A 60 -12.89 13.05 2.84
N ASP A 61 -11.71 13.64 2.97
CA ASP A 61 -11.14 14.54 1.95
C ASP A 61 -9.80 14.04 1.43
N THR A 62 -8.88 13.76 2.35
CA THR A 62 -7.55 13.27 2.03
C THR A 62 -7.24 12.08 2.91
N LEU A 63 -6.27 11.29 2.48
CA LEU A 63 -5.74 10.23 3.32
C LEU A 63 -4.23 10.26 3.26
N THR A 64 -3.59 9.82 4.33
CA THR A 64 -2.14 9.75 4.40
C THR A 64 -1.71 8.33 4.70
N VAL A 65 -0.89 7.77 3.82
CA VAL A 65 -0.25 6.48 4.05
C VAL A 65 1.03 6.76 4.83
N ARG A 66 1.07 6.32 6.08
CA ARG A 66 2.16 6.65 6.99
C ARG A 66 3.18 5.53 7.03
N LEU A 67 4.44 5.89 6.89
CA LEU A 67 5.55 4.92 6.97
C LEU A 67 5.58 4.23 8.32
N SER A 68 5.29 4.96 9.40
CA SER A 68 5.27 4.36 10.74
C SER A 68 4.25 3.23 10.87
N ASN A 69 3.09 3.38 10.23
CA ASN A 69 2.06 2.35 10.23
C ASN A 69 2.49 1.14 9.38
N ILE A 70 3.14 1.40 8.25
CA ILE A 70 3.69 0.32 7.42
C ILE A 70 4.77 -0.42 8.18
N GLY A 71 5.61 0.29 8.93
CA GLY A 71 6.63 -0.34 9.78
C GLY A 71 6.02 -1.28 10.81
N SER A 72 4.94 -0.86 11.46
CA SER A 72 4.23 -1.72 12.41
C SER A 72 3.67 -2.96 11.73
N ILE A 73 3.16 -2.81 10.52
CA ILE A 73 2.66 -3.94 9.73
C ILE A 73 3.80 -4.92 9.42
N ILE A 74 4.96 -4.42 9.04
CA ILE A 74 6.12 -5.25 8.74
C ILE A 74 6.49 -6.08 9.96
N LEU A 75 6.53 -5.45 11.14
CA LEU A 75 6.88 -6.15 12.38
C LEU A 75 5.81 -7.15 12.80
N SER A 76 4.57 -7.00 12.33
CA SER A 76 3.49 -7.94 12.63
C SER A 76 3.53 -9.17 11.74
N ALA A 77 4.33 -9.17 10.69
CA ALA A 77 4.39 -10.29 9.75
C ALA A 77 5.11 -11.47 10.37
N ASP A 78 4.52 -12.66 10.20
CA ASP A 78 5.08 -13.89 10.78
C ASP A 78 6.46 -14.23 10.19
N ALA A 79 6.68 -13.87 8.93
CA ALA A 79 7.90 -14.20 8.22
C ALA A 79 9.08 -13.29 8.55
N ILE A 80 8.86 -12.21 9.30
CA ILE A 80 9.87 -11.19 9.57
C ILE A 80 10.15 -11.12 11.06
N THR A 81 11.45 -11.16 11.43
CA THR A 81 11.86 -11.00 12.81
C THR A 81 12.13 -9.54 13.15
N ASP A 82 12.66 -8.79 12.18
CA ASP A 82 12.98 -7.38 12.39
C ASP A 82 13.18 -6.72 11.03
N TYR A 83 13.14 -5.39 11.01
CA TYR A 83 13.44 -4.64 9.79
C TYR A 83 14.22 -3.38 10.17
N THR A 84 14.86 -2.75 9.17
CA THR A 84 15.62 -1.52 9.39
C THR A 84 14.71 -0.33 9.08
N PRO A 85 14.24 0.41 10.10
CA PRO A 85 13.29 1.52 9.87
C PRO A 85 13.80 2.58 8.90
N SER A 86 15.09 2.89 8.94
CA SER A 86 15.67 3.91 8.07
C SER A 86 15.68 3.49 6.60
N SER A 87 15.52 2.20 6.30
CA SER A 87 15.49 1.68 4.95
C SER A 87 14.10 1.70 4.32
N LEU A 88 13.06 1.92 5.13
CA LEU A 88 11.67 1.85 4.65
C LEU A 88 11.34 3.06 3.78
N MET A 89 10.94 2.78 2.54
CA MET A 89 10.62 3.81 1.56
C MET A 89 9.38 3.44 0.78
N ILE A 90 8.64 4.46 0.38
CA ILE A 90 7.57 4.32 -0.60
C ILE A 90 8.02 5.10 -1.85
N ASN A 91 8.13 4.39 -2.97
CA ASN A 91 8.59 4.97 -4.24
C ASN A 91 9.95 5.66 -4.10
N GLY A 92 10.83 5.09 -3.27
CA GLY A 92 12.17 5.62 -3.07
C GLY A 92 12.24 6.83 -2.16
N SER A 93 11.16 7.18 -1.47
CA SER A 93 11.10 8.33 -0.57
C SER A 93 10.81 7.89 0.86
N THR A 94 11.39 8.59 1.81
CA THR A 94 11.12 8.37 3.24
C THR A 94 9.96 9.22 3.76
N ASP A 95 9.25 9.91 2.87
CA ASP A 95 8.10 10.73 3.22
C ASP A 95 6.81 9.92 3.19
N ASN A 96 5.84 10.32 4.03
CA ASN A 96 4.50 9.78 3.97
C ASN A 96 3.85 10.17 2.65
N VAL A 97 2.91 9.34 2.18
CA VAL A 97 2.19 9.60 0.93
C VAL A 97 0.81 10.12 1.26
N THR A 98 0.50 11.33 0.82
CA THR A 98 -0.83 11.94 1.00
C THR A 98 -1.51 12.06 -0.36
N VAL A 99 -2.74 11.57 -0.44
CA VAL A 99 -3.55 11.64 -1.66
C VAL A 99 -4.90 12.28 -1.36
N ASN A 100 -5.50 12.89 -2.37
CA ASN A 100 -6.82 13.49 -2.21
C ASN A 100 -7.92 12.52 -2.69
N VAL A 101 -9.19 12.94 -2.57
CA VAL A 101 -10.34 12.07 -2.87
C VAL A 101 -10.42 11.68 -4.33
N MET A 102 -9.74 12.40 -5.23
CA MET A 102 -9.72 12.07 -6.65
C MET A 102 -8.64 11.07 -7.00
N GLN A 103 -7.88 10.61 -6.02
CA GLN A 103 -6.77 9.69 -6.22
C GLN A 103 -6.99 8.43 -5.39
N VAL A 104 -6.59 7.29 -5.94
CA VAL A 104 -6.66 6.00 -5.25
C VAL A 104 -5.25 5.45 -5.11
N PRO A 105 -4.74 5.29 -3.88
CA PRO A 105 -3.43 4.67 -3.69
C PRO A 105 -3.52 3.18 -3.97
N ILE A 106 -2.62 2.70 -4.81
CA ILE A 106 -2.56 1.29 -5.21
C ILE A 106 -1.20 0.73 -4.80
N VAL A 107 -1.21 -0.24 -3.91
CA VAL A 107 0.03 -0.91 -3.50
C VAL A 107 0.37 -1.95 -4.57
N ARG A 108 1.41 -1.68 -5.34
CA ARG A 108 1.81 -2.52 -6.47
C ARG A 108 2.72 -3.66 -6.04
N GLU A 109 3.65 -3.38 -5.15
CA GLU A 109 4.66 -4.37 -4.77
C GLU A 109 5.27 -4.02 -3.43
N VAL A 110 5.79 -5.06 -2.79
CA VAL A 110 6.62 -4.94 -1.59
C VAL A 110 7.91 -5.68 -1.91
N ILE A 111 9.05 -5.00 -1.76
CA ILE A 111 10.35 -5.57 -2.07
C ILE A 111 11.21 -5.51 -0.81
N ILE A 112 11.74 -6.65 -0.42
CA ILE A 112 12.71 -6.73 0.67
C ILE A 112 14.11 -6.72 0.04
N ASN A 113 14.90 -5.72 0.40
CA ASN A 113 16.27 -5.61 -0.07
C ASN A 113 17.14 -6.67 0.63
N ASP A 114 18.20 -7.05 -0.01
CA ASP A 114 19.15 -8.01 0.60
C ASP A 114 20.11 -7.31 1.53
#